data_8af073505324a18b463f1bad3df0bc47
#
_entry.id   8af073505324a18b463f1bad3df0bc47
#
_cell.length_a   1.000
_cell.length_b   1.000
_cell.length_c   1.000
_cell.angle_alpha   90.00
_cell.angle_beta   90.00
_cell.angle_gamma   90.00
#
_symmetry.space_group_name_H-M   'P 1'
#
loop_
_entity.id
_entity.type
_entity.pdbx_description
1 polymer ?
#
loop_
_entity_poly.entity_id
_entity_poly.type
_entity_poly.pdbx_seq_one_letter_code
_entity_poly.pdbx_strand_id
1 'polypeptide(L)'
;MRYLNEYRDPAVARGLVRQILDTATRRWVLMEVCGGQTHTIVKQGLDEILAPAVEMIHGPGCPVCVTSLEQIDKALALAARPDVLFTSFGDMLRVPGSECDLQQIRARGGDVRVVYSPLDALELAIKHPDKQVVFFAVGFETTAPANAMAVFRARELGVGNFSVLVSHVTVPPAMIAILDAPDNRVQGFLAAGHVCSVMGWTEYEPIAARYKVPIVVTGFEPVDILEGIALAVRQLEEGRYEVENQYVRAVRRAGVPPDGDRKST
;
A
#
# COMPACT_ATOMS: atom_id res chain seq x y z
N MET A 1 10.55 13.62 -20.61
CA MET A 1 9.05 13.63 -20.47
C MET A 1 8.76 14.44 -19.23
N ARG A 2 7.92 15.47 -19.31
CA ARG A 2 7.57 16.33 -18.17
C ARG A 2 7.02 15.49 -17.02
N TYR A 3 7.42 15.78 -15.78
CA TYR A 3 7.11 15.02 -14.56
C TYR A 3 7.72 13.61 -14.43
N LEU A 4 8.73 13.27 -15.24
CA LEU A 4 9.43 11.99 -15.15
C LEU A 4 10.95 12.20 -15.05
N ASN A 5 11.55 12.92 -16.00
CA ASN A 5 13.00 13.09 -16.04
C ASN A 5 13.53 13.98 -14.91
N GLU A 6 12.74 14.95 -14.47
CA GLU A 6 13.06 15.88 -13.38
C GLU A 6 13.26 15.15 -12.05
N TYR A 7 12.44 14.11 -11.80
CA TYR A 7 12.48 13.31 -10.57
C TYR A 7 13.48 12.15 -10.61
N ARG A 8 14.23 12.03 -11.73
CA ARG A 8 15.30 11.06 -11.94
C ARG A 8 16.65 11.73 -12.24
N ASP A 9 16.75 13.04 -12.04
CA ASP A 9 17.97 13.79 -12.31
C ASP A 9 19.08 13.41 -11.30
N PRO A 10 20.21 12.84 -11.78
CA PRO A 10 21.29 12.40 -10.89
C PRO A 10 22.00 13.56 -10.18
N ALA A 11 21.96 14.78 -10.75
CA ALA A 11 22.61 15.94 -10.13
C ALA A 11 21.78 16.43 -8.94
N VAL A 12 20.44 16.50 -9.11
CA VAL A 12 19.50 16.81 -8.03
C VAL A 12 19.59 15.75 -6.93
N ALA A 13 19.56 14.46 -7.29
CA ALA A 13 19.67 13.36 -6.34
C ALA A 13 20.96 13.45 -5.50
N ARG A 14 22.13 13.68 -6.14
CA ARG A 14 23.41 13.87 -5.42
C ARG A 14 23.40 15.09 -4.49
N GLY A 15 22.73 16.18 -4.90
CA GLY A 15 22.55 17.35 -4.04
C GLY A 15 21.76 17.03 -2.76
N LEU A 16 20.64 16.33 -2.91
CA LEU A 16 19.80 15.90 -1.79
C LEU A 16 20.51 14.91 -0.86
N VAL A 17 21.23 13.92 -1.41
CA VAL A 17 22.04 12.99 -0.60
C VAL A 17 23.04 13.78 0.26
N ARG A 18 23.76 14.73 -0.32
CA ARG A 18 24.72 15.57 0.43
C ARG A 18 24.00 16.38 1.49
N GLN A 19 22.88 17.01 1.16
CA GLN A 19 22.07 17.76 2.11
C GLN A 19 21.64 16.89 3.33
N ILE A 20 21.18 15.66 3.08
CA ILE A 20 20.77 14.73 4.14
C ILE A 20 21.95 14.40 5.05
N LEU A 21 23.10 14.05 4.44
CA LEU A 21 24.32 13.69 5.18
C LEU A 21 24.87 14.87 6.01
N ASP A 22 24.78 16.11 5.48
CA ASP A 22 25.24 17.31 6.17
C ASP A 22 24.28 17.79 7.27
N THR A 23 22.98 17.48 7.14
CA THR A 23 21.94 17.90 8.10
C THR A 23 21.87 16.96 9.30
N ALA A 24 22.04 15.67 9.09
CA ALA A 24 21.89 14.67 10.15
C ALA A 24 23.03 14.74 11.17
N THR A 25 22.70 15.00 12.43
CA THR A 25 23.69 15.00 13.54
C THR A 25 23.93 13.60 14.12
N ARG A 26 23.06 12.67 13.80
CA ARG A 26 23.14 11.24 14.17
C ARG A 26 22.43 10.38 13.14
N ARG A 27 22.54 9.07 13.26
CA ARG A 27 21.81 8.12 12.42
C ARG A 27 20.36 8.03 12.87
N TRP A 28 19.41 8.38 11.99
CA TRP A 28 17.97 8.33 12.20
C TRP A 28 17.38 7.05 11.61
N VAL A 29 16.33 6.52 12.22
CA VAL A 29 15.62 5.33 11.75
C VAL A 29 14.30 5.75 11.10
N LEU A 30 14.21 5.60 9.79
CA LEU A 30 13.02 5.91 9.01
C LEU A 30 12.41 4.63 8.42
N MET A 31 11.08 4.55 8.40
CA MET A 31 10.35 3.45 7.78
C MET A 31 9.52 3.97 6.60
N GLU A 32 9.65 3.32 5.45
CA GLU A 32 8.66 3.49 4.39
C GLU A 32 7.57 2.41 4.49
N VAL A 33 6.35 2.74 4.06
CA VAL A 33 5.19 1.85 4.16
C VAL A 33 4.58 1.52 2.79
N CYS A 34 5.43 1.40 1.77
CA CYS A 34 4.99 1.07 0.41
C CYS A 34 6.04 0.32 -0.40
N GLY A 35 5.69 -0.85 -0.93
CA GLY A 35 6.59 -1.65 -1.76
C GLY A 35 7.15 -0.92 -3.01
N GLY A 36 6.44 0.10 -3.53
CA GLY A 36 6.95 0.94 -4.61
C GLY A 36 8.11 1.84 -4.17
N GLN A 37 8.06 2.35 -2.94
CA GLN A 37 9.16 3.10 -2.32
C GLN A 37 10.35 2.16 -2.04
N THR A 38 10.10 0.98 -1.43
CA THR A 38 11.10 -0.07 -1.23
C THR A 38 11.85 -0.39 -2.52
N HIS A 39 11.09 -0.64 -3.60
CA HIS A 39 11.68 -0.96 -4.89
C HIS A 39 12.64 0.13 -5.39
N THR A 40 12.26 1.39 -5.29
CA THR A 40 13.11 2.51 -5.72
C THR A 40 14.33 2.66 -4.82
N ILE A 41 14.16 2.58 -3.50
CA ILE A 41 15.25 2.68 -2.52
C ILE A 41 16.32 1.64 -2.80
N VAL A 42 15.93 0.37 -2.86
CA VAL A 42 16.86 -0.76 -3.09
C VAL A 42 17.46 -0.71 -4.50
N LYS A 43 16.65 -0.46 -5.53
CA LYS A 43 17.13 -0.40 -6.92
C LYS A 43 18.16 0.69 -7.15
N GLN A 44 18.04 1.82 -6.45
CA GLN A 44 18.96 2.94 -6.57
C GLN A 44 20.07 2.94 -5.52
N GLY A 45 20.08 1.97 -4.59
CA GLY A 45 21.04 1.86 -3.49
C GLY A 45 20.97 3.03 -2.52
N LEU A 46 19.79 3.66 -2.35
CA LEU A 46 19.64 4.84 -1.49
C LEU A 46 19.85 4.49 -0.01
N ASP A 47 19.47 3.31 0.40
CA ASP A 47 19.69 2.76 1.74
C ASP A 47 21.19 2.63 2.07
N GLU A 48 22.01 2.16 1.13
CA GLU A 48 23.45 2.06 1.28
C GLU A 48 24.13 3.45 1.29
N ILE A 49 23.73 4.32 0.37
CA ILE A 49 24.30 5.67 0.22
C ILE A 49 24.02 6.53 1.45
N LEU A 50 22.80 6.40 2.04
CA LEU A 50 22.36 7.17 3.19
C LEU A 50 22.68 6.51 4.54
N ALA A 51 23.24 5.31 4.55
CA ALA A 51 23.52 4.53 5.78
C ALA A 51 24.24 5.29 6.91
N PRO A 52 25.12 6.28 6.63
CA PRO A 52 25.74 7.07 7.70
C PRO A 52 24.75 7.96 8.47
N ALA A 53 23.70 8.46 7.79
CA ALA A 53 22.72 9.40 8.34
C ALA A 53 21.35 8.76 8.62
N VAL A 54 20.97 7.76 7.84
CA VAL A 54 19.63 7.16 7.89
C VAL A 54 19.71 5.64 7.80
N GLU A 55 19.05 4.97 8.72
CA GLU A 55 18.70 3.55 8.62
C GLU A 55 17.31 3.45 8.03
N MET A 56 17.19 2.88 6.82
CA MET A 56 15.88 2.62 6.20
C MET A 56 15.35 1.26 6.66
N ILE A 57 14.13 1.27 7.20
CA ILE A 57 13.38 0.05 7.52
C ILE A 57 12.23 -0.07 6.50
N HIS A 58 12.08 -1.25 5.93
CA HIS A 58 11.00 -1.55 5.00
C HIS A 58 9.78 -2.04 5.78
N GLY A 59 8.71 -1.26 5.74
CA GLY A 59 7.48 -1.50 6.47
C GLY A 59 6.46 -2.36 5.71
N PRO A 60 5.22 -2.48 6.22
CA PRO A 60 4.16 -3.34 5.69
C PRO A 60 3.55 -2.78 4.39
N GLY A 61 4.36 -2.64 3.34
CA GLY A 61 3.97 -2.04 2.05
C GLY A 61 3.33 -2.98 1.03
N CYS A 62 3.12 -4.27 1.36
CA CYS A 62 2.59 -5.28 0.44
C CYS A 62 1.35 -5.94 1.06
N PRO A 63 0.13 -5.77 0.49
CA PRO A 63 -1.09 -6.34 1.04
C PRO A 63 -1.09 -7.88 1.03
N VAL A 64 -0.42 -8.48 0.05
CA VAL A 64 -0.25 -9.94 -0.03
C VAL A 64 0.59 -10.44 1.15
N CYS A 65 1.69 -9.75 1.46
CA CYS A 65 2.63 -10.14 2.51
C CYS A 65 2.05 -10.01 3.93
N VAL A 66 1.07 -9.12 4.12
CA VAL A 66 0.41 -8.89 5.42
C VAL A 66 -0.93 -9.60 5.55
N THR A 67 -1.36 -10.36 4.53
CA THR A 67 -2.55 -11.21 4.62
C THR A 67 -2.28 -12.34 5.61
N SER A 68 -3.12 -12.46 6.64
CA SER A 68 -2.93 -13.48 7.67
C SER A 68 -3.10 -14.90 7.13
N LEU A 69 -2.37 -15.86 7.71
CA LEU A 69 -2.47 -17.28 7.38
C LEU A 69 -3.92 -17.78 7.49
N GLU A 70 -4.64 -17.33 8.51
CA GLU A 70 -6.06 -17.66 8.69
C GLU A 70 -6.93 -17.23 7.50
N GLN A 71 -6.68 -16.04 6.92
CA GLN A 71 -7.42 -15.58 5.74
C GLN A 71 -7.05 -16.37 4.48
N ILE A 72 -5.78 -16.78 4.35
CA ILE A 72 -5.35 -17.64 3.27
C ILE A 72 -6.02 -19.03 3.39
N ASP A 73 -6.02 -19.62 4.56
CA ASP A 73 -6.66 -20.93 4.80
C ASP A 73 -8.18 -20.89 4.56
N LYS A 74 -8.87 -19.81 4.94
CA LYS A 74 -10.27 -19.56 4.56
C LYS A 74 -10.47 -19.51 3.05
N ALA A 75 -9.58 -18.82 2.33
CA ALA A 75 -9.61 -18.74 0.87
C ALA A 75 -9.45 -20.13 0.24
N LEU A 76 -8.50 -20.93 0.74
CA LEU A 76 -8.25 -22.31 0.27
C LEU A 76 -9.46 -23.22 0.53
N ALA A 77 -10.05 -23.14 1.72
CA ALA A 77 -11.23 -23.90 2.07
C ALA A 77 -12.44 -23.57 1.17
N LEU A 78 -12.63 -22.28 0.84
CA LEU A 78 -13.68 -21.86 -0.10
C LEU A 78 -13.37 -22.33 -1.52
N ALA A 79 -12.14 -22.19 -1.97
CA ALA A 79 -11.71 -22.57 -3.32
C ALA A 79 -11.78 -24.08 -3.58
N ALA A 80 -11.71 -24.91 -2.54
CA ALA A 80 -11.82 -26.37 -2.63
C ALA A 80 -13.26 -26.87 -2.78
N ARG A 81 -14.26 -26.01 -2.59
CA ARG A 81 -15.67 -26.40 -2.68
C ARG A 81 -16.11 -26.56 -4.12
N PRO A 82 -16.85 -27.63 -4.49
CA PRO A 82 -17.27 -27.91 -5.87
C PRO A 82 -18.33 -26.94 -6.38
N ASP A 83 -19.10 -26.29 -5.50
CA ASP A 83 -20.12 -25.30 -5.82
C ASP A 83 -19.57 -23.86 -5.93
N VAL A 84 -18.27 -23.67 -5.65
CA VAL A 84 -17.61 -22.35 -5.65
C VAL A 84 -16.76 -22.20 -6.91
N LEU A 85 -16.90 -21.04 -7.55
CA LEU A 85 -15.94 -20.47 -8.49
C LEU A 85 -15.14 -19.40 -7.74
N PHE A 86 -13.90 -19.70 -7.42
CA PHE A 86 -13.04 -18.83 -6.64
C PHE A 86 -12.20 -17.93 -7.55
N THR A 87 -12.18 -16.63 -7.28
CA THR A 87 -11.45 -15.65 -8.10
C THR A 87 -10.47 -14.85 -7.24
N SER A 88 -9.31 -14.56 -7.78
CA SER A 88 -8.29 -13.74 -7.13
C SER A 88 -7.36 -13.09 -8.13
N PHE A 89 -6.56 -12.14 -7.68
CA PHE A 89 -5.41 -11.64 -8.45
C PHE A 89 -4.32 -12.71 -8.53
N GLY A 90 -3.54 -12.67 -9.60
CA GLY A 90 -2.61 -13.75 -9.94
C GLY A 90 -1.47 -13.98 -8.93
N ASP A 91 -1.05 -12.95 -8.21
CA ASP A 91 -0.01 -13.02 -7.17
C ASP A 91 -0.46 -13.87 -5.97
N MET A 92 -1.74 -13.80 -5.60
CA MET A 92 -2.31 -14.59 -4.49
C MET A 92 -2.28 -16.11 -4.74
N LEU A 93 -2.25 -16.56 -5.99
CA LEU A 93 -2.32 -17.99 -6.30
C LEU A 93 -1.14 -18.79 -5.76
N ARG A 94 -0.01 -18.13 -5.52
CA ARG A 94 1.25 -18.76 -5.08
C ARG A 94 1.51 -18.57 -3.58
N VAL A 95 0.63 -17.88 -2.89
CA VAL A 95 0.80 -17.63 -1.46
C VAL A 95 0.43 -18.91 -0.71
N PRO A 96 1.36 -19.48 0.07
CA PRO A 96 1.09 -20.73 0.78
C PRO A 96 0.17 -20.48 1.98
N GLY A 97 -0.82 -21.35 2.13
CA GLY A 97 -1.53 -21.55 3.38
C GLY A 97 -0.85 -22.59 4.27
N SER A 98 -1.57 -23.10 5.26
CA SER A 98 -1.05 -24.11 6.20
C SER A 98 -0.67 -25.43 5.49
N GLU A 99 -1.40 -25.83 4.45
CA GLU A 99 -1.22 -27.14 3.80
C GLU A 99 -0.89 -27.05 2.31
N CYS A 100 -1.39 -26.02 1.63
CA CYS A 100 -1.25 -25.87 0.18
C CYS A 100 -1.44 -24.42 -0.25
N ASP A 101 -1.46 -24.18 -1.57
CA ASP A 101 -1.78 -22.90 -2.18
C ASP A 101 -2.97 -23.03 -3.16
N LEU A 102 -3.43 -21.89 -3.72
CA LEU A 102 -4.54 -21.87 -4.68
C LEU A 102 -4.21 -22.58 -5.99
N GLN A 103 -2.93 -22.65 -6.40
CA GLN A 103 -2.53 -23.41 -7.59
C GLN A 103 -2.70 -24.91 -7.37
N GLN A 104 -2.38 -25.39 -6.18
CA GLN A 104 -2.55 -26.80 -5.83
C GLN A 104 -4.05 -27.17 -5.70
N ILE A 105 -4.89 -26.26 -5.15
CA ILE A 105 -6.36 -26.45 -5.17
C ILE A 105 -6.86 -26.55 -6.60
N ARG A 106 -6.42 -25.67 -7.49
CA ARG A 106 -6.76 -25.71 -8.92
C ARG A 106 -6.32 -27.00 -9.59
N ALA A 107 -5.11 -27.48 -9.29
CA ALA A 107 -4.59 -28.75 -9.82
C ALA A 107 -5.40 -29.97 -9.34
N ARG A 108 -6.03 -29.88 -8.18
CA ARG A 108 -6.92 -30.92 -7.61
C ARG A 108 -8.37 -30.82 -8.11
N GLY A 109 -8.66 -29.90 -9.06
CA GLY A 109 -9.97 -29.74 -9.68
C GLY A 109 -10.83 -28.62 -9.13
N GLY A 110 -10.33 -27.78 -8.21
CA GLY A 110 -11.01 -26.56 -7.79
C GLY A 110 -11.14 -25.55 -8.92
N ASP A 111 -12.29 -24.88 -9.02
CA ASP A 111 -12.50 -23.83 -10.05
C ASP A 111 -11.90 -22.50 -9.57
N VAL A 112 -10.59 -22.36 -9.71
CA VAL A 112 -9.83 -21.16 -9.33
C VAL A 112 -9.45 -20.37 -10.59
N ARG A 113 -9.88 -19.11 -10.67
CA ARG A 113 -9.61 -18.25 -11.83
C ARG A 113 -8.90 -16.96 -11.45
N VAL A 114 -7.94 -16.56 -12.30
CA VAL A 114 -7.29 -15.26 -12.20
C VAL A 114 -8.17 -14.20 -12.82
N VAL A 115 -8.35 -13.09 -12.11
CA VAL A 115 -9.04 -11.88 -12.60
C VAL A 115 -8.13 -10.67 -12.45
N TYR A 116 -8.38 -9.64 -13.24
CA TYR A 116 -7.61 -8.39 -13.21
C TYR A 116 -8.42 -7.22 -12.64
N SER A 117 -9.70 -7.47 -12.40
CA SER A 117 -10.63 -6.52 -11.78
C SER A 117 -11.67 -7.27 -10.94
N PRO A 118 -12.16 -6.69 -9.83
CA PRO A 118 -13.30 -7.24 -9.11
C PRO A 118 -14.58 -7.27 -9.96
N LEU A 119 -14.68 -6.43 -11.00
CA LEU A 119 -15.79 -6.47 -11.96
C LEU A 119 -15.73 -7.71 -12.88
N ASP A 120 -14.53 -8.22 -13.19
CA ASP A 120 -14.40 -9.49 -13.95
C ASP A 120 -14.98 -10.66 -13.14
N ALA A 121 -14.80 -10.65 -11.81
CA ALA A 121 -15.40 -11.64 -10.92
C ALA A 121 -16.93 -11.54 -10.89
N LEU A 122 -17.47 -10.31 -10.89
CA LEU A 122 -18.91 -10.09 -11.02
C LEU A 122 -19.44 -10.58 -12.37
N GLU A 123 -18.74 -10.35 -13.46
CA GLU A 123 -19.12 -10.89 -14.78
C GLU A 123 -19.15 -12.41 -14.78
N LEU A 124 -18.20 -13.06 -14.08
CA LEU A 124 -18.22 -14.50 -13.92
C LEU A 124 -19.44 -14.97 -13.13
N ALA A 125 -19.86 -14.23 -12.11
CA ALA A 125 -21.08 -14.55 -11.36
C ALA A 125 -22.35 -14.48 -12.25
N ILE A 126 -22.42 -13.51 -13.14
CA ILE A 126 -23.51 -13.40 -14.12
C ILE A 126 -23.51 -14.58 -15.11
N LYS A 127 -22.31 -14.99 -15.56
CA LYS A 127 -22.14 -16.08 -16.55
C LYS A 127 -22.33 -17.47 -15.95
N HIS A 128 -22.19 -17.63 -14.63
CA HIS A 128 -22.25 -18.92 -13.92
C HIS A 128 -23.27 -18.84 -12.78
N PRO A 129 -24.58 -18.72 -13.09
CA PRO A 129 -25.61 -18.57 -12.06
C PRO A 129 -25.80 -19.83 -11.18
N ASP A 130 -25.26 -20.97 -11.60
CA ASP A 130 -25.22 -22.25 -10.89
C ASP A 130 -24.08 -22.35 -9.86
N LYS A 131 -23.14 -21.39 -9.84
CA LYS A 131 -21.99 -21.35 -8.95
C LYS A 131 -22.06 -20.20 -7.97
N GLN A 132 -21.50 -20.37 -6.78
CA GLN A 132 -21.18 -19.26 -5.90
C GLN A 132 -19.83 -18.66 -6.31
N VAL A 133 -19.81 -17.44 -6.77
CA VAL A 133 -18.56 -16.75 -7.16
C VAL A 133 -18.04 -15.97 -5.97
N VAL A 134 -16.82 -16.33 -5.53
CA VAL A 134 -16.14 -15.64 -4.43
C VAL A 134 -14.93 -14.93 -4.98
N PHE A 135 -14.84 -13.62 -4.73
CA PHE A 135 -13.66 -12.82 -5.04
C PHE A 135 -12.82 -12.60 -3.78
N PHE A 136 -11.55 -13.01 -3.81
CA PHE A 136 -10.60 -12.75 -2.73
C PHE A 136 -10.00 -11.36 -2.89
N ALA A 137 -10.55 -10.40 -2.15
CA ALA A 137 -10.20 -9.00 -2.20
C ALA A 137 -9.05 -8.71 -1.22
N VAL A 138 -7.82 -8.85 -1.72
CA VAL A 138 -6.60 -8.50 -0.99
C VAL A 138 -6.13 -7.12 -1.45
N GLY A 139 -5.86 -6.21 -0.52
CA GLY A 139 -5.41 -4.86 -0.88
C GLY A 139 -5.30 -3.90 0.29
N PHE A 140 -4.98 -2.66 -0.07
CA PHE A 140 -5.01 -1.49 0.80
C PHE A 140 -6.12 -0.53 0.37
N GLU A 141 -6.12 0.68 0.90
CA GLU A 141 -7.11 1.74 0.64
C GLU A 141 -7.32 2.00 -0.86
N THR A 142 -6.28 1.88 -1.67
CA THR A 142 -6.33 2.16 -3.11
C THR A 142 -7.18 1.17 -3.90
N THR A 143 -7.34 -0.06 -3.41
CA THR A 143 -8.14 -1.10 -4.08
C THR A 143 -9.57 -1.19 -3.55
N ALA A 144 -9.84 -0.65 -2.36
CA ALA A 144 -11.14 -0.69 -1.70
C ALA A 144 -12.28 -0.08 -2.57
N PRO A 145 -12.09 1.08 -3.25
CA PRO A 145 -13.16 1.65 -4.09
C PRO A 145 -13.62 0.72 -5.22
N ALA A 146 -12.70 0.04 -5.91
CA ALA A 146 -13.04 -0.89 -6.99
C ALA A 146 -13.81 -2.12 -6.47
N ASN A 147 -13.42 -2.63 -5.30
CA ASN A 147 -14.10 -3.75 -4.66
C ASN A 147 -15.50 -3.37 -4.18
N ALA A 148 -15.66 -2.20 -3.56
CA ALA A 148 -16.96 -1.66 -3.17
C ALA A 148 -17.87 -1.45 -4.38
N MET A 149 -17.32 -0.95 -5.49
CA MET A 149 -18.06 -0.76 -6.74
C MET A 149 -18.58 -2.09 -7.29
N ALA A 150 -17.80 -3.17 -7.24
CA ALA A 150 -18.26 -4.48 -7.69
C ALA A 150 -19.44 -5.00 -6.86
N VAL A 151 -19.40 -4.82 -5.53
CA VAL A 151 -20.50 -5.19 -4.62
C VAL A 151 -21.75 -4.32 -4.91
N PHE A 152 -21.55 -3.01 -5.08
CA PHE A 152 -22.62 -2.09 -5.42
C PHE A 152 -23.31 -2.50 -6.75
N ARG A 153 -22.52 -2.77 -7.80
CA ARG A 153 -23.04 -3.22 -9.10
C ARG A 153 -23.73 -4.57 -9.02
N ALA A 154 -23.21 -5.52 -8.24
CA ALA A 154 -23.88 -6.81 -8.02
C ALA A 154 -25.27 -6.61 -7.44
N ARG A 155 -25.43 -5.72 -6.47
CA ARG A 155 -26.71 -5.37 -5.88
C ARG A 155 -27.65 -4.72 -6.89
N GLU A 156 -27.19 -3.73 -7.68
CA GLU A 156 -28.00 -3.08 -8.71
C GLU A 156 -28.50 -4.07 -9.77
N LEU A 157 -27.68 -5.04 -10.15
CA LEU A 157 -28.01 -6.04 -11.17
C LEU A 157 -28.77 -7.25 -10.60
N GLY A 158 -29.03 -7.30 -9.28
CA GLY A 158 -29.73 -8.42 -8.65
C GLY A 158 -28.93 -9.73 -8.66
N VAL A 159 -27.58 -9.67 -8.74
CA VAL A 159 -26.70 -10.82 -8.77
C VAL A 159 -26.50 -11.33 -7.34
N GLY A 160 -27.18 -12.43 -6.98
CA GLY A 160 -27.18 -12.99 -5.61
C GLY A 160 -26.09 -14.03 -5.31
N ASN A 161 -25.38 -14.49 -6.34
CA ASN A 161 -24.31 -15.50 -6.25
C ASN A 161 -22.89 -14.92 -6.27
N PHE A 162 -22.71 -13.60 -6.04
CA PHE A 162 -21.44 -12.94 -5.91
C PHE A 162 -21.14 -12.60 -4.46
N SER A 163 -19.95 -12.96 -3.99
CA SER A 163 -19.47 -12.68 -2.65
C SER A 163 -18.01 -12.23 -2.66
N VAL A 164 -17.61 -11.49 -1.63
CA VAL A 164 -16.24 -11.00 -1.48
C VAL A 164 -15.67 -11.49 -0.15
N LEU A 165 -14.56 -12.23 -0.21
CA LEU A 165 -13.73 -12.52 0.95
C LEU A 165 -12.75 -11.37 1.12
N VAL A 166 -12.99 -10.51 2.13
CA VAL A 166 -12.22 -9.27 2.33
C VAL A 166 -10.98 -9.52 3.17
N SER A 167 -9.83 -9.14 2.63
CA SER A 167 -8.54 -9.04 3.33
C SER A 167 -7.87 -7.70 3.00
N HIS A 168 -8.58 -6.61 3.33
CA HIS A 168 -8.03 -5.25 3.21
C HIS A 168 -7.40 -4.82 4.52
N VAL A 169 -6.20 -4.25 4.42
CA VAL A 169 -5.47 -3.63 5.51
C VAL A 169 -5.40 -2.13 5.24
N THR A 170 -5.55 -1.33 6.29
CA THR A 170 -5.38 0.12 6.21
C THR A 170 -4.03 0.52 6.84
N VAL A 171 -3.37 1.50 6.23
CA VAL A 171 -2.00 1.91 6.60
C VAL A 171 -1.96 2.58 7.98
N PRO A 172 -2.86 3.54 8.35
CA PRO A 172 -2.78 4.21 9.63
C PRO A 172 -2.81 3.27 10.85
N PRO A 173 -3.73 2.27 10.95
CA PRO A 173 -3.70 1.30 12.04
C PRO A 173 -2.43 0.44 12.09
N ALA A 174 -1.86 0.09 10.93
CA ALA A 174 -0.61 -0.65 10.87
C ALA A 174 0.56 0.18 11.43
N MET A 175 0.63 1.47 11.11
CA MET A 175 1.62 2.39 11.69
C MET A 175 1.47 2.51 13.22
N ILE A 176 0.24 2.61 13.72
CA ILE A 176 -0.04 2.64 15.16
C ILE A 176 0.46 1.36 15.83
N ALA A 177 0.17 0.19 15.27
CA ALA A 177 0.62 -1.09 15.81
C ALA A 177 2.16 -1.19 15.88
N ILE A 178 2.87 -0.67 14.88
CA ILE A 178 4.34 -0.60 14.89
C ILE A 178 4.83 0.35 15.97
N LEU A 179 4.22 1.52 16.10
CA LEU A 179 4.62 2.54 17.09
C LEU A 179 4.32 2.11 18.54
N ASP A 180 3.28 1.31 18.76
CA ASP A 180 2.92 0.75 20.08
C ASP A 180 3.77 -0.49 20.45
N ALA A 181 4.54 -1.05 19.50
CA ALA A 181 5.38 -2.21 19.77
C ALA A 181 6.51 -1.87 20.76
N PRO A 182 6.77 -2.72 21.77
CA PRO A 182 7.75 -2.43 22.83
C PRO A 182 9.21 -2.35 22.32
N ASP A 183 9.49 -2.95 21.17
CA ASP A 183 10.79 -2.96 20.50
C ASP A 183 10.86 -1.98 19.32
N ASN A 184 9.89 -1.06 19.22
CA ASN A 184 9.85 -0.07 18.16
C ASN A 184 11.10 0.82 18.15
N ARG A 185 11.73 0.95 16.96
CA ARG A 185 12.87 1.83 16.73
C ARG A 185 12.59 2.93 15.69
N VAL A 186 11.40 2.93 15.11
CA VAL A 186 11.04 3.87 14.03
C VAL A 186 10.88 5.26 14.59
N GLN A 187 11.57 6.22 13.99
CA GLN A 187 11.59 7.61 14.41
C GLN A 187 10.90 8.56 13.42
N GLY A 188 10.56 8.07 12.23
CA GLY A 188 9.80 8.81 11.22
C GLY A 188 9.34 7.90 10.09
N PHE A 189 8.36 8.36 9.30
CA PHE A 189 7.77 7.57 8.23
C PHE A 189 7.81 8.30 6.88
N LEU A 190 8.01 7.51 5.82
CA LEU A 190 7.66 7.89 4.46
C LEU A 190 6.31 7.24 4.13
N ALA A 191 5.27 8.06 4.05
CA ALA A 191 3.92 7.59 3.74
C ALA A 191 3.72 7.41 2.23
N ALA A 192 2.92 6.41 1.88
CA ALA A 192 2.67 6.00 0.50
C ALA A 192 1.84 7.03 -0.27
N GLY A 193 2.44 7.73 -1.23
CA GLY A 193 1.78 8.79 -2.00
C GLY A 193 0.51 8.34 -2.72
N HIS A 194 0.47 7.10 -3.25
CA HIS A 194 -0.72 6.59 -3.94
C HIS A 194 -1.90 6.32 -2.98
N VAL A 195 -1.63 5.90 -1.74
CA VAL A 195 -2.65 5.78 -0.69
C VAL A 195 -3.19 7.16 -0.34
N CYS A 196 -2.29 8.12 -0.11
CA CYS A 196 -2.66 9.50 0.22
C CYS A 196 -3.36 10.22 -0.95
N SER A 197 -3.17 9.79 -2.20
CA SER A 197 -3.94 10.34 -3.33
C SER A 197 -5.43 10.04 -3.20
N VAL A 198 -5.79 8.91 -2.59
CA VAL A 198 -7.19 8.51 -2.35
C VAL A 198 -7.72 9.12 -1.05
N MET A 199 -7.03 8.89 0.06
CA MET A 199 -7.50 9.25 1.42
C MET A 199 -7.11 10.66 1.86
N GLY A 200 -6.08 11.27 1.27
CA GLY A 200 -5.39 12.41 1.87
C GLY A 200 -4.41 11.97 2.97
N TRP A 201 -4.10 12.90 3.88
CA TRP A 201 -3.17 12.61 4.97
C TRP A 201 -3.67 13.05 6.36
N THR A 202 -4.94 13.48 6.45
CA THR A 202 -5.51 13.97 7.72
C THR A 202 -5.49 12.91 8.83
N GLU A 203 -5.59 11.62 8.47
CA GLU A 203 -5.52 10.52 9.43
C GLU A 203 -4.13 10.31 10.03
N TYR A 204 -3.07 10.80 9.38
CA TYR A 204 -1.71 10.73 9.91
C TYR A 204 -1.40 11.84 10.91
N GLU A 205 -2.12 12.99 10.89
CA GLU A 205 -1.86 14.12 11.79
C GLU A 205 -1.95 13.75 13.27
N PRO A 206 -3.00 13.03 13.74
CA PRO A 206 -3.05 12.59 15.12
C PRO A 206 -1.97 11.57 15.49
N ILE A 207 -1.50 10.76 14.52
CA ILE A 207 -0.41 9.80 14.73
C ILE A 207 0.89 10.55 14.95
N ALA A 208 1.24 11.49 14.06
CA ALA A 208 2.44 12.30 14.17
C ALA A 208 2.49 13.05 15.52
N ALA A 209 1.38 13.67 15.91
CA ALA A 209 1.27 14.43 17.16
C ALA A 209 1.39 13.54 18.43
N ARG A 210 0.70 12.39 18.44
CA ARG A 210 0.68 11.47 19.58
C ARG A 210 2.03 10.81 19.83
N TYR A 211 2.63 10.29 18.76
CA TYR A 211 3.87 9.50 18.88
C TYR A 211 5.14 10.32 18.70
N LYS A 212 5.00 11.61 18.40
CA LYS A 212 6.13 12.51 18.12
C LYS A 212 7.06 11.96 17.06
N VAL A 213 6.49 11.64 15.91
CA VAL A 213 7.21 11.16 14.73
C VAL A 213 6.81 11.97 13.50
N PRO A 214 7.75 12.47 12.69
CA PRO A 214 7.42 13.07 11.42
C PRO A 214 6.88 12.01 10.45
N ILE A 215 5.88 12.40 9.66
CA ILE A 215 5.32 11.56 8.60
C ILE A 215 5.35 12.37 7.31
N VAL A 216 6.13 11.92 6.33
CA VAL A 216 6.28 12.63 5.06
C VAL A 216 5.65 11.81 3.93
N VAL A 217 4.63 12.39 3.29
CA VAL A 217 4.01 11.78 2.10
C VAL A 217 4.94 11.99 0.92
N THR A 218 5.37 10.89 0.27
CA THR A 218 6.29 10.96 -0.87
C THR A 218 5.74 10.28 -2.12
N GLY A 219 6.27 10.71 -3.28
CA GLY A 219 6.16 9.95 -4.52
C GLY A 219 7.09 8.72 -4.53
N PHE A 220 7.42 8.24 -5.73
CA PHE A 220 8.10 6.96 -5.92
C PHE A 220 9.41 7.09 -6.71
N GLU A 221 9.66 8.23 -7.33
CA GLU A 221 10.89 8.46 -8.06
C GLU A 221 12.06 8.76 -7.09
N PRO A 222 13.31 8.54 -7.49
CA PRO A 222 14.46 8.73 -6.60
C PRO A 222 14.52 10.11 -5.92
N VAL A 223 14.22 11.17 -6.66
CA VAL A 223 14.20 12.54 -6.12
C VAL A 223 13.05 12.73 -5.14
N ASP A 224 11.85 12.17 -5.42
CA ASP A 224 10.73 12.22 -4.48
C ASP A 224 11.09 11.63 -3.12
N ILE A 225 11.72 10.46 -3.14
CA ILE A 225 12.11 9.73 -1.93
C ILE A 225 13.18 10.50 -1.17
N LEU A 226 14.20 10.99 -1.87
CA LEU A 226 15.28 11.76 -1.25
C LEU A 226 14.77 13.09 -0.66
N GLU A 227 13.88 13.80 -1.34
CA GLU A 227 13.22 15.00 -0.78
C GLU A 227 12.42 14.65 0.47
N GLY A 228 11.65 13.54 0.44
CA GLY A 228 10.90 13.06 1.61
C GLY A 228 11.81 12.72 2.80
N ILE A 229 12.92 12.04 2.55
CA ILE A 229 13.92 11.73 3.59
C ILE A 229 14.53 13.03 4.13
N ALA A 230 14.89 13.98 3.27
CA ALA A 230 15.44 15.27 3.71
C ALA A 230 14.47 16.06 4.59
N LEU A 231 13.17 16.04 4.24
CA LEU A 231 12.11 16.64 5.07
C LEU A 231 11.98 15.96 6.43
N ALA A 232 11.98 14.62 6.46
CA ALA A 232 11.88 13.87 7.70
C ALA A 232 13.09 14.10 8.62
N VAL A 233 14.30 14.04 8.08
CA VAL A 233 15.55 14.30 8.82
C VAL A 233 15.56 15.72 9.36
N ARG A 234 15.19 16.70 8.54
CA ARG A 234 15.10 18.12 8.99
C ARG A 234 14.14 18.27 10.16
N GLN A 235 12.94 17.66 10.10
CA GLN A 235 11.99 17.72 11.21
C GLN A 235 12.56 17.08 12.49
N LEU A 236 13.24 15.95 12.35
CA LEU A 236 13.84 15.24 13.48
C LEU A 236 14.95 16.07 14.14
N GLU A 237 15.79 16.75 13.35
CA GLU A 237 16.84 17.64 13.87
C GLU A 237 16.27 18.92 14.55
N GLU A 238 15.12 19.39 14.04
CA GLU A 238 14.41 20.56 14.61
C GLU A 238 13.47 20.18 15.79
N GLY A 239 13.30 18.90 16.10
CA GLY A 239 12.35 18.41 17.09
C GLY A 239 10.89 18.69 16.74
N ARG A 240 10.57 18.75 15.45
CA ARG A 240 9.21 18.88 14.91
C ARG A 240 8.65 17.51 14.51
N TYR A 241 7.34 17.37 14.64
CA TYR A 241 6.66 16.08 14.43
C TYR A 241 5.32 16.32 13.74
N GLU A 242 5.37 16.63 12.46
CA GLU A 242 4.23 17.03 11.63
C GLU A 242 4.10 16.11 10.41
N VAL A 243 2.94 16.19 9.74
CA VAL A 243 2.76 15.60 8.42
C VAL A 243 3.15 16.62 7.37
N GLU A 244 4.15 16.30 6.56
CA GLU A 244 4.51 17.08 5.39
C GLU A 244 4.20 16.30 4.11
N ASN A 245 3.78 17.02 3.05
CA ASN A 245 3.49 16.42 1.75
C ASN A 245 4.53 16.87 0.71
N GLN A 246 5.46 15.97 0.37
CA GLN A 246 6.38 16.16 -0.75
C GLN A 246 5.64 15.93 -2.10
N TYR A 247 4.66 15.02 -2.14
CA TYR A 247 4.00 14.58 -3.37
C TYR A 247 2.84 15.50 -3.78
N VAL A 248 3.06 16.82 -3.73
CA VAL A 248 2.04 17.87 -3.94
C VAL A 248 1.36 17.81 -5.31
N ARG A 249 2.04 17.23 -6.33
CA ARG A 249 1.50 17.09 -7.69
C ARG A 249 0.36 16.07 -7.80
N ALA A 250 0.23 15.16 -6.82
CA ALA A 250 -0.75 14.08 -6.86
C ALA A 250 -1.60 13.95 -5.59
N VAL A 251 -1.18 14.56 -4.48
CA VAL A 251 -1.81 14.36 -3.17
C VAL A 251 -2.35 15.66 -2.61
N ARG A 252 -3.60 15.62 -2.16
CA ARG A 252 -4.27 16.73 -1.44
C ARG A 252 -4.53 16.31 0.00
N ARG A 253 -4.65 17.28 0.92
CA ARG A 253 -4.85 17.02 2.35
C ARG A 253 -6.06 16.12 2.64
N ALA A 254 -7.18 16.37 1.98
CA ALA A 254 -8.43 15.62 2.15
C ALA A 254 -8.60 14.43 1.18
N GLY A 255 -7.58 14.13 0.35
CA GLY A 255 -7.71 13.11 -0.68
C GLY A 255 -8.61 13.53 -1.85
N VAL A 256 -9.19 12.54 -2.53
CA VAL A 256 -10.17 12.76 -3.61
C VAL A 256 -11.53 13.11 -2.98
N PRO A 257 -12.17 14.22 -3.37
CA PRO A 257 -13.50 14.55 -2.88
C PRO A 257 -14.49 13.44 -3.24
N PRO A 258 -15.45 13.11 -2.33
CA PRO A 258 -16.47 12.08 -2.59
C PRO A 258 -17.35 12.40 -3.80
N ASP A 259 -17.50 13.65 -4.16
CA ASP A 259 -18.43 14.13 -5.19
C ASP A 259 -17.82 14.20 -6.60
N GLY A 260 -16.57 13.73 -6.77
CA GLY A 260 -15.92 13.69 -8.08
C GLY A 260 -15.76 15.06 -8.75
N ASP A 261 -15.78 16.16 -7.99
CA ASP A 261 -15.63 17.52 -8.53
C ASP A 261 -14.19 17.73 -9.08
N ARG A 262 -14.05 17.45 -10.38
CA ARG A 262 -12.83 17.65 -11.17
C ARG A 262 -12.60 19.11 -11.56
N LYS A 263 -13.38 20.03 -11.02
CA LYS A 263 -13.34 21.45 -11.39
C LYS A 263 -12.50 22.27 -10.39
N SER A 264 -11.26 21.94 -10.20
CA SER A 264 -10.28 22.90 -9.68
C SER A 264 -8.87 22.41 -9.91
N THR A 265 -8.42 22.56 -11.14
CA THR A 265 -6.99 22.63 -11.48
C THR A 265 -6.75 23.93 -12.22
#